data_67d3e3eab8222e0708e983a9673600c3
#
_entry.id   67d3e3eab8222e0708e983a9673600c3
#
_cell.length_a   1.000
_cell.length_b   1.000
_cell.length_c   1.000
_cell.angle_alpha   90.00
_cell.angle_beta   90.00
_cell.angle_gamma   90.00
#
_symmetry.space_group_name_H-M   'P 1'
#
loop_
_entity.id
_entity.type
_entity.pdbx_description
1 polymer ?
#
loop_
_entity_poly.entity_id
_entity_poly.type
_entity_poly.pdbx_seq_one_letter_code
_entity_poly.pdbx_strand_id
1 'polypeptide(L)'
;TINVFDIGELVIKVSQPGNSVYNPALGKTKIITILQGITILTNFNIPDKLINDSNFVIPPPTSNRSGAIKYISSNTDIAEVIGDQIIIKGIGSCTISAIQLATPQFRSASISTIFSVNDTDCDSDGIGDTIDQDDDNDGITDQQELLNGTDPCVFDTDNDLLGDGDENNLGSDPNDRDTDKDGVIDGLDDFPLDPNESVDTDGDGIGDNSDDDADNDGFLDDEIYVSALVTPGVVGNESTWKVINIENYPNAKVSIYDRNGL
;
A
#
# COMPACT_ATOMS: atom_id res chain seq x y z
N THR A 1 63.71 12.72 -2.89
CA THR A 1 62.30 12.36 -3.19
C THR A 1 62.05 12.62 -4.68
N ILE A 2 61.50 11.65 -5.39
CA ILE A 2 61.09 11.83 -6.82
C ILE A 2 59.58 11.90 -6.82
N ASN A 3 59.02 12.99 -7.30
CA ASN A 3 57.56 13.12 -7.50
C ASN A 3 57.22 12.76 -8.94
N VAL A 4 56.23 11.90 -9.11
CA VAL A 4 55.80 11.43 -10.41
C VAL A 4 54.43 12.01 -10.70
N PHE A 5 54.27 12.69 -11.82
CA PHE A 5 53.06 13.42 -12.20
C PHE A 5 52.36 12.88 -13.44
N ASP A 6 53.01 11.90 -14.14
CA ASP A 6 52.47 11.32 -15.38
C ASP A 6 52.75 9.82 -15.48
N ILE A 7 52.05 9.13 -16.39
CA ILE A 7 52.27 7.72 -16.71
C ILE A 7 53.34 7.58 -17.79
N GLY A 8 53.97 6.42 -17.86
CA GLY A 8 54.98 6.13 -18.88
C GLY A 8 56.25 5.52 -18.27
N GLU A 9 57.36 5.60 -19.01
CA GLU A 9 58.63 5.13 -18.53
C GLU A 9 59.51 6.28 -18.00
N LEU A 10 59.94 6.14 -16.79
CA LEU A 10 60.90 7.01 -16.16
C LEU A 10 62.27 6.28 -16.16
N VAL A 11 63.27 6.94 -16.80
CA VAL A 11 64.66 6.42 -16.82
C VAL A 11 65.47 7.19 -15.80
N ILE A 12 65.88 6.50 -14.74
CA ILE A 12 66.77 7.02 -13.74
C ILE A 12 68.19 6.59 -14.04
N LYS A 13 69.04 7.55 -14.30
CA LYS A 13 70.51 7.32 -14.52
C LYS A 13 71.28 7.90 -13.34
N VAL A 14 72.09 7.06 -12.75
CA VAL A 14 73.02 7.49 -11.68
C VAL A 14 74.45 7.34 -12.21
N SER A 15 75.20 8.42 -12.11
CA SER A 15 76.62 8.43 -12.49
C SER A 15 77.45 9.20 -11.43
N GLN A 16 78.65 8.78 -11.28
CA GLN A 16 79.60 9.52 -10.44
C GLN A 16 80.82 9.86 -11.31
N PRO A 17 81.12 11.15 -11.49
CA PRO A 17 82.20 11.61 -12.40
C PRO A 17 83.56 11.47 -11.75
N GLY A 18 83.93 10.72 -10.93
CA GLY A 18 85.24 10.60 -10.31
C GLY A 18 85.84 11.93 -9.79
N ASN A 19 86.98 11.85 -9.19
CA ASN A 19 87.74 13.02 -8.76
C ASN A 19 89.27 12.72 -8.85
N SER A 20 90.08 13.57 -8.27
CA SER A 20 91.57 13.37 -8.30
C SER A 20 92.08 12.11 -7.58
N VAL A 21 91.24 11.43 -6.84
CA VAL A 21 91.58 10.21 -6.06
C VAL A 21 90.84 8.97 -6.58
N TYR A 22 89.64 9.13 -7.11
CA TYR A 22 88.81 8.04 -7.56
C TYR A 22 88.43 8.16 -9.04
N ASN A 23 88.52 7.07 -9.77
CA ASN A 23 88.02 6.97 -11.13
C ASN A 23 86.49 7.11 -11.26
N PRO A 24 85.94 7.60 -12.37
CA PRO A 24 84.51 7.63 -12.60
C PRO A 24 83.88 6.26 -12.43
N ALA A 25 82.76 6.18 -11.75
CA ALA A 25 82.00 4.93 -11.64
C ALA A 25 81.19 4.70 -12.94
N LEU A 26 81.07 3.45 -13.34
CA LEU A 26 80.15 3.08 -14.44
C LEU A 26 78.73 3.48 -14.09
N GLY A 27 78.14 4.31 -14.93
CA GLY A 27 76.74 4.76 -14.75
C GLY A 27 75.80 3.55 -14.69
N LYS A 28 74.82 3.61 -13.79
CA LYS A 28 73.75 2.64 -13.66
C LYS A 28 72.43 3.29 -14.13
N THR A 29 71.65 2.55 -14.90
CA THR A 29 70.33 2.99 -15.38
C THR A 29 69.26 2.04 -14.82
N LYS A 30 68.16 2.62 -14.32
CA LYS A 30 66.96 1.91 -13.89
C LYS A 30 65.77 2.49 -14.64
N ILE A 31 64.99 1.66 -15.29
CA ILE A 31 63.70 2.02 -15.88
C ILE A 31 62.63 1.71 -14.85
N ILE A 32 61.73 2.66 -14.64
CA ILE A 32 60.54 2.51 -13.81
C ILE A 32 59.35 2.80 -14.70
N THR A 33 58.49 1.82 -14.86
CA THR A 33 57.23 2.00 -15.60
C THR A 33 56.15 2.45 -14.63
N ILE A 34 55.50 3.57 -14.94
CA ILE A 34 54.41 4.14 -14.17
C ILE A 34 53.12 3.80 -14.91
N LEU A 35 52.24 3.00 -14.28
CA LEU A 35 51.02 2.52 -14.85
C LEU A 35 49.86 3.43 -14.38
N GLN A 36 48.75 3.44 -15.15
CA GLN A 36 47.50 4.03 -14.71
C GLN A 36 46.99 3.36 -13.42
N GLY A 37 46.53 4.16 -12.49
CA GLY A 37 45.82 3.69 -11.30
C GLY A 37 44.52 2.97 -11.68
N ILE A 38 44.08 2.11 -10.78
CA ILE A 38 42.82 1.40 -10.91
C ILE A 38 41.69 2.22 -10.25
N THR A 39 40.62 2.46 -10.99
CA THR A 39 39.36 2.99 -10.44
C THR A 39 38.58 1.82 -9.82
N ILE A 40 38.08 2.02 -8.62
CA ILE A 40 37.23 1.04 -7.92
C ILE A 40 35.91 1.72 -7.60
N LEU A 41 34.81 1.12 -8.02
CA LEU A 41 33.45 1.50 -7.69
C LEU A 41 32.81 0.42 -6.82
N THR A 42 32.13 0.82 -5.75
CA THR A 42 31.44 -0.07 -4.80
C THR A 42 30.10 0.55 -4.35
N ASN A 43 29.28 -0.24 -3.66
CA ASN A 43 28.03 0.21 -3.02
C ASN A 43 27.07 0.91 -4.00
N PHE A 44 26.81 0.29 -5.15
CA PHE A 44 25.83 0.77 -6.10
C PHE A 44 24.57 -0.06 -6.00
N ASN A 45 23.53 0.52 -5.41
CA ASN A 45 22.22 -0.08 -5.27
C ASN A 45 21.14 0.99 -5.50
N ILE A 46 20.11 0.62 -6.23
CA ILE A 46 18.93 1.45 -6.49
C ILE A 46 17.74 0.64 -5.99
N PRO A 47 16.93 1.16 -5.05
CA PRO A 47 15.73 0.47 -4.58
C PRO A 47 14.70 0.38 -5.70
N ASP A 48 13.98 -0.73 -5.74
CA ASP A 48 12.85 -0.90 -6.64
C ASP A 48 11.78 0.16 -6.41
N LYS A 49 10.97 0.42 -7.43
CA LYS A 49 9.95 1.45 -7.47
C LYS A 49 8.63 0.90 -8.01
N LEU A 50 7.53 1.60 -7.73
CA LEU A 50 6.26 1.39 -8.40
C LEU A 50 6.15 2.25 -9.65
N ILE A 51 5.29 1.85 -10.57
CA ILE A 51 5.08 2.56 -11.84
C ILE A 51 4.62 4.01 -11.63
N ASN A 52 3.85 4.25 -10.57
CA ASN A 52 3.31 5.56 -10.22
C ASN A 52 4.25 6.40 -9.32
N ASP A 53 5.43 5.87 -8.95
CA ASP A 53 6.42 6.62 -8.17
C ASP A 53 6.98 7.80 -8.95
N SER A 54 7.36 8.86 -8.26
CA SER A 54 8.00 10.02 -8.88
C SER A 54 9.43 9.70 -9.33
N ASN A 55 9.86 10.41 -10.39
CA ASN A 55 11.25 10.38 -10.86
C ASN A 55 12.22 10.78 -9.74
N PHE A 56 13.42 10.20 -9.73
CA PHE A 56 14.36 10.38 -8.63
C PHE A 56 15.83 10.45 -9.07
N VAL A 57 16.67 10.99 -8.20
CA VAL A 57 18.12 11.05 -8.40
C VAL A 57 18.77 9.71 -8.05
N ILE A 58 19.65 9.22 -8.93
CA ILE A 58 20.35 7.95 -8.75
C ILE A 58 21.36 8.08 -7.60
N PRO A 59 21.29 7.23 -6.56
CA PRO A 59 22.31 7.19 -5.52
C PRO A 59 23.68 6.85 -6.13
N PRO A 60 24.71 7.71 -5.99
CA PRO A 60 26.00 7.45 -6.62
C PRO A 60 26.74 6.29 -5.94
N PRO A 61 27.46 5.45 -6.70
CA PRO A 61 28.37 4.47 -6.10
C PRO A 61 29.53 5.16 -5.39
N THR A 62 30.13 4.47 -4.42
CA THR A 62 31.35 4.90 -3.78
C THR A 62 32.52 4.72 -4.74
N SER A 63 33.36 5.75 -4.92
CA SER A 63 34.58 5.68 -5.74
C SER A 63 35.83 5.98 -4.92
N ASN A 64 36.93 5.30 -5.23
CA ASN A 64 38.26 5.56 -4.64
C ASN A 64 38.94 6.84 -5.23
N ARG A 65 38.27 7.54 -6.15
CA ARG A 65 38.75 8.80 -6.72
C ARG A 65 37.62 9.77 -7.03
N SER A 66 37.93 11.05 -7.16
CA SER A 66 37.00 12.06 -7.67
C SER A 66 36.79 11.93 -9.18
N GLY A 67 35.67 12.45 -9.69
CA GLY A 67 35.34 12.51 -11.10
C GLY A 67 33.87 12.20 -11.38
N ALA A 68 33.36 12.71 -12.49
CA ALA A 68 31.97 12.52 -12.87
C ALA A 68 31.67 11.05 -13.18
N ILE A 69 30.47 10.63 -12.82
CA ILE A 69 29.90 9.34 -13.13
C ILE A 69 28.83 9.54 -14.20
N LYS A 70 28.84 8.70 -15.22
CA LYS A 70 27.80 8.63 -16.24
C LYS A 70 26.94 7.39 -15.95
N TYR A 71 25.62 7.55 -16.02
CA TYR A 71 24.68 6.45 -15.86
C TYR A 71 24.05 6.05 -17.20
N ILE A 72 23.73 4.78 -17.34
CA ILE A 72 23.10 4.21 -18.53
C ILE A 72 22.10 3.15 -18.10
N SER A 73 20.90 3.18 -18.68
CA SER A 73 19.92 2.11 -18.59
C SER A 73 20.08 1.12 -19.73
N SER A 74 19.85 -0.17 -19.48
CA SER A 74 19.79 -1.21 -20.49
C SER A 74 18.46 -1.26 -21.24
N ASN A 75 17.41 -0.66 -20.66
CA ASN A 75 16.08 -0.59 -21.27
C ASN A 75 15.42 0.75 -20.94
N THR A 76 15.32 1.62 -21.92
CA THR A 76 14.73 2.96 -21.77
C THR A 76 13.21 2.97 -21.80
N ASP A 77 12.56 1.86 -22.13
CA ASP A 77 11.10 1.72 -22.05
C ASP A 77 10.64 1.43 -20.62
N ILE A 78 11.53 0.93 -19.76
CA ILE A 78 11.29 0.72 -18.33
C ILE A 78 11.78 1.93 -17.53
N ALA A 79 13.05 2.32 -17.76
CA ALA A 79 13.67 3.43 -17.03
C ALA A 79 14.62 4.21 -17.97
N GLU A 80 14.32 5.46 -18.21
CA GLU A 80 15.19 6.37 -18.97
C GLU A 80 16.10 7.13 -18.02
N VAL A 81 17.39 7.24 -18.35
CA VAL A 81 18.37 7.99 -17.56
C VAL A 81 18.64 9.33 -18.22
N ILE A 82 18.37 10.42 -17.53
CA ILE A 82 18.68 11.80 -17.95
C ILE A 82 19.61 12.45 -16.91
N GLY A 83 20.89 12.53 -17.28
CA GLY A 83 21.91 13.03 -16.34
C GLY A 83 22.14 12.05 -15.19
N ASP A 84 21.74 12.45 -14.01
CA ASP A 84 21.76 11.66 -12.77
C ASP A 84 20.37 11.27 -12.26
N GLN A 85 19.33 11.44 -13.09
CA GLN A 85 17.95 11.08 -12.74
C GLN A 85 17.46 9.86 -13.51
N ILE A 86 16.62 9.06 -12.87
CA ILE A 86 15.78 8.06 -13.49
C ILE A 86 14.38 8.63 -13.71
N ILE A 87 13.90 8.48 -14.94
CA ILE A 87 12.53 8.69 -15.36
C ILE A 87 11.90 7.31 -15.50
N ILE A 88 10.91 7.02 -14.68
CA ILE A 88 10.14 5.77 -14.72
C ILE A 88 9.20 5.83 -15.92
N LYS A 89 9.15 4.76 -16.74
CA LYS A 89 8.34 4.72 -17.97
C LYS A 89 7.47 3.48 -18.12
N GLY A 90 7.87 2.38 -17.52
CA GLY A 90 7.13 1.13 -17.68
C GLY A 90 7.53 0.09 -16.65
N ILE A 91 6.69 -0.91 -16.52
CA ILE A 91 6.85 -2.02 -15.58
C ILE A 91 7.91 -2.99 -16.09
N GLY A 92 8.67 -3.60 -15.21
CA GLY A 92 9.68 -4.60 -15.49
C GLY A 92 11.03 -4.29 -14.86
N SER A 93 12.07 -5.00 -15.31
CA SER A 93 13.43 -4.86 -14.75
C SER A 93 14.42 -4.47 -15.83
N CYS A 94 15.33 -3.58 -15.48
CA CYS A 94 16.46 -3.18 -16.32
C CYS A 94 17.75 -3.12 -15.49
N THR A 95 18.89 -3.05 -16.17
CA THR A 95 20.18 -2.84 -15.51
C THR A 95 20.58 -1.39 -15.63
N ILE A 96 20.86 -0.76 -14.50
CA ILE A 96 21.47 0.57 -14.47
C ILE A 96 22.97 0.42 -14.23
N SER A 97 23.75 1.03 -15.12
CA SER A 97 25.21 1.01 -15.07
C SER A 97 25.75 2.38 -14.73
N ALA A 98 26.61 2.47 -13.72
CA ALA A 98 27.38 3.65 -13.37
C ALA A 98 28.81 3.51 -13.89
N ILE A 99 29.27 4.45 -14.70
CA ILE A 99 30.56 4.43 -15.41
C ILE A 99 31.36 5.66 -15.01
N GLN A 100 32.52 5.45 -14.41
CA GLN A 100 33.50 6.50 -14.23
C GLN A 100 34.57 6.44 -15.33
N LEU A 101 34.65 7.48 -16.15
CA LEU A 101 35.50 7.49 -17.33
C LEU A 101 36.99 7.51 -16.96
N ALA A 102 37.82 7.00 -17.87
CA ALA A 102 39.28 7.07 -17.73
C ALA A 102 39.77 8.53 -17.67
N THR A 103 40.85 8.72 -16.97
CA THR A 103 41.69 9.94 -17.01
C THR A 103 43.11 9.57 -17.41
N PRO A 104 44.00 10.52 -17.66
CA PRO A 104 45.41 10.17 -17.90
C PRO A 104 46.01 9.31 -16.79
N GLN A 105 45.61 9.51 -15.53
CA GLN A 105 46.18 8.83 -14.35
C GLN A 105 45.42 7.56 -13.96
N PHE A 106 44.17 7.37 -14.37
CA PHE A 106 43.31 6.25 -13.93
C PHE A 106 42.58 5.60 -15.09
N ARG A 107 42.41 4.29 -15.03
CA ARG A 107 41.54 3.54 -15.93
C ARG A 107 40.08 3.81 -15.62
N SER A 108 39.21 3.63 -16.63
CA SER A 108 37.77 3.60 -16.42
C SER A 108 37.34 2.40 -15.58
N ALA A 109 36.21 2.56 -14.89
CA ALA A 109 35.52 1.46 -14.22
C ALA A 109 34.01 1.60 -14.38
N SER A 110 33.29 0.49 -14.27
CA SER A 110 31.84 0.45 -14.22
C SER A 110 31.37 -0.50 -13.14
N ILE A 111 30.17 -0.20 -12.60
CA ILE A 111 29.44 -1.05 -11.69
C ILE A 111 27.96 -0.97 -12.10
N SER A 112 27.22 -2.07 -11.94
CA SER A 112 25.84 -2.15 -12.34
C SER A 112 24.99 -2.75 -11.25
N THR A 113 23.71 -2.37 -11.23
CA THR A 113 22.68 -2.95 -10.38
C THR A 113 21.43 -3.21 -11.21
N ILE A 114 20.60 -4.17 -10.78
CA ILE A 114 19.26 -4.35 -11.31
C ILE A 114 18.38 -3.29 -10.66
N PHE A 115 17.48 -2.73 -11.44
CA PHE A 115 16.42 -1.82 -11.01
C PHE A 115 15.11 -2.35 -11.56
N SER A 116 14.11 -2.51 -10.70
CA SER A 116 12.79 -3.00 -11.07
C SER A 116 11.74 -1.90 -10.83
N VAL A 117 10.80 -1.83 -11.75
CA VAL A 117 9.56 -1.06 -11.63
C VAL A 117 8.44 -2.08 -11.56
N ASN A 118 7.73 -2.09 -10.44
CA ASN A 118 6.63 -3.00 -10.17
C ASN A 118 5.30 -2.28 -10.43
N ASP A 119 4.25 -3.06 -10.69
CA ASP A 119 2.88 -2.59 -10.71
C ASP A 119 2.34 -2.46 -9.29
N THR A 120 1.27 -1.71 -9.12
CA THR A 120 0.39 -1.78 -7.97
C THR A 120 -0.59 -2.95 -8.17
N ASP A 121 -1.21 -3.43 -7.11
CA ASP A 121 -2.16 -4.55 -7.09
C ASP A 121 -2.99 -4.33 -5.82
N CYS A 122 -4.08 -3.56 -5.97
CA CYS A 122 -4.83 -2.98 -4.85
C CYS A 122 -5.59 -4.03 -4.06
N ASP A 123 -6.20 -5.01 -4.75
CA ASP A 123 -6.96 -6.09 -4.13
C ASP A 123 -6.13 -7.36 -3.85
N SER A 124 -4.90 -7.41 -4.37
CA SER A 124 -3.96 -8.53 -4.21
C SER A 124 -4.42 -9.84 -4.85
N ASP A 125 -5.13 -9.78 -5.98
CA ASP A 125 -5.58 -10.95 -6.73
C ASP A 125 -4.51 -11.52 -7.68
N GLY A 126 -3.43 -10.75 -7.92
CA GLY A 126 -2.27 -11.08 -8.75
C GLY A 126 -2.35 -10.52 -10.17
N ILE A 127 -3.36 -9.73 -10.48
CA ILE A 127 -3.44 -8.87 -11.66
C ILE A 127 -3.03 -7.46 -11.20
N GLY A 128 -2.21 -6.78 -11.95
CA GLY A 128 -1.79 -5.42 -11.55
C GLY A 128 -2.73 -4.37 -12.12
N ASP A 129 -2.91 -3.28 -11.39
CA ASP A 129 -3.85 -2.18 -11.66
C ASP A 129 -3.76 -1.61 -13.10
N THR A 130 -2.60 -1.73 -13.77
CA THR A 130 -2.46 -1.26 -15.17
C THR A 130 -3.19 -2.13 -16.19
N ILE A 131 -3.60 -3.34 -15.85
CA ILE A 131 -4.27 -4.31 -16.72
C ILE A 131 -5.55 -4.89 -16.11
N ASP A 132 -5.78 -4.64 -14.83
CA ASP A 132 -7.04 -4.91 -14.17
C ASP A 132 -8.11 -3.94 -14.67
N GLN A 133 -9.35 -4.23 -14.49
CA GLN A 133 -10.49 -3.40 -14.86
C GLN A 133 -11.41 -3.11 -13.66
N ASP A 134 -11.05 -3.68 -12.50
CA ASP A 134 -11.78 -3.60 -11.24
C ASP A 134 -10.73 -3.78 -10.14
N ASP A 135 -9.96 -2.69 -9.89
CA ASP A 135 -8.70 -2.71 -9.14
C ASP A 135 -8.86 -3.11 -7.66
N ASP A 136 -10.07 -3.01 -7.09
CA ASP A 136 -10.37 -3.38 -5.69
C ASP A 136 -11.40 -4.51 -5.54
N ASN A 137 -11.88 -5.05 -6.70
CA ASN A 137 -12.82 -6.17 -6.78
C ASN A 137 -14.15 -5.93 -6.02
N ASP A 138 -14.67 -4.70 -6.04
CA ASP A 138 -15.97 -4.37 -5.45
C ASP A 138 -17.16 -4.68 -6.39
N GLY A 139 -16.86 -4.97 -7.68
CA GLY A 139 -17.82 -5.29 -8.74
C GLY A 139 -18.22 -4.10 -9.61
N ILE A 140 -17.61 -2.93 -9.40
CA ILE A 140 -17.65 -1.79 -10.31
C ILE A 140 -16.31 -1.71 -11.04
N THR A 141 -16.28 -1.27 -12.28
CA THR A 141 -15.02 -1.09 -13.00
C THR A 141 -14.41 0.26 -12.70
N ASP A 142 -13.06 0.38 -12.72
CA ASP A 142 -12.32 1.62 -12.56
C ASP A 142 -12.89 2.79 -13.37
N GLN A 143 -13.27 2.49 -14.62
CA GLN A 143 -13.88 3.51 -15.48
C GLN A 143 -15.21 4.02 -14.96
N GLN A 144 -16.02 3.14 -14.36
CA GLN A 144 -17.31 3.50 -13.79
C GLN A 144 -17.12 4.25 -12.48
N GLU A 145 -16.16 3.86 -11.65
CA GLU A 145 -15.82 4.51 -10.40
C GLU A 145 -15.33 5.94 -10.62
N LEU A 146 -14.43 6.15 -11.58
CA LEU A 146 -14.02 7.51 -11.98
C LEU A 146 -15.19 8.38 -12.44
N LEU A 147 -16.27 7.80 -12.98
CA LEU A 147 -17.48 8.54 -13.33
C LEU A 147 -18.38 8.80 -12.12
N ASN A 148 -18.41 7.88 -11.15
CA ASN A 148 -19.16 8.00 -9.90
C ASN A 148 -18.45 8.92 -8.90
N GLY A 149 -17.14 9.11 -9.06
CA GLY A 149 -16.31 9.91 -8.15
C GLY A 149 -15.76 9.10 -6.96
N THR A 150 -15.76 7.76 -7.08
CA THR A 150 -15.13 6.83 -6.15
C THR A 150 -13.67 6.56 -6.53
N ASP A 151 -12.92 5.84 -5.71
CA ASP A 151 -11.49 5.54 -5.91
C ASP A 151 -11.32 4.08 -6.31
N PRO A 152 -10.82 3.77 -7.53
CA PRO A 152 -10.65 2.41 -8.06
C PRO A 152 -9.84 1.44 -7.20
N CYS A 153 -9.13 1.93 -6.20
CA CYS A 153 -8.35 1.11 -5.29
C CYS A 153 -8.95 1.04 -3.88
N VAL A 154 -10.20 1.46 -3.70
CA VAL A 154 -10.82 1.54 -2.38
C VAL A 154 -12.23 0.96 -2.41
N PHE A 155 -12.37 -0.28 -2.02
CA PHE A 155 -13.60 -1.07 -1.97
C PHE A 155 -14.83 -0.36 -1.31
N ASP A 156 -14.58 0.57 -0.39
CA ASP A 156 -15.57 1.31 0.40
C ASP A 156 -15.04 2.76 0.55
N THR A 157 -15.45 3.65 -0.35
CA THR A 157 -14.87 4.99 -0.51
C THR A 157 -15.16 5.90 0.69
N ASP A 158 -16.36 5.85 1.27
CA ASP A 158 -16.73 6.72 2.39
C ASP A 158 -16.58 6.08 3.77
N ASN A 159 -16.19 4.79 3.80
CA ASN A 159 -15.90 4.00 4.99
C ASN A 159 -17.10 3.86 5.94
N ASP A 160 -18.22 3.49 5.40
CA ASP A 160 -19.45 3.25 6.15
C ASP A 160 -19.78 1.79 6.43
N LEU A 161 -18.95 0.84 5.91
CA LEU A 161 -19.03 -0.63 6.00
C LEU A 161 -19.86 -1.28 4.89
N LEU A 162 -20.33 -0.53 3.91
CA LEU A 162 -20.92 -1.01 2.68
C LEU A 162 -19.91 -0.73 1.55
N GLY A 163 -19.72 -1.63 0.61
CA GLY A 163 -18.82 -1.40 -0.52
C GLY A 163 -19.51 -0.63 -1.63
N ASP A 164 -18.76 0.18 -2.39
CA ASP A 164 -19.28 1.03 -3.46
C ASP A 164 -20.12 0.24 -4.48
N GLY A 165 -19.72 -1.01 -4.76
CA GLY A 165 -20.45 -1.93 -5.63
C GLY A 165 -21.80 -2.38 -5.07
N ASP A 166 -21.87 -2.64 -3.78
CA ASP A 166 -23.11 -3.00 -3.09
C ASP A 166 -24.04 -1.78 -3.03
N GLU A 167 -23.51 -0.59 -2.76
CA GLU A 167 -24.26 0.66 -2.77
C GLU A 167 -24.85 0.99 -4.15
N ASN A 168 -24.04 0.82 -5.20
CA ASN A 168 -24.53 0.99 -6.56
C ASN A 168 -25.69 0.03 -6.89
N ASN A 169 -25.69 -1.18 -6.32
CA ASN A 169 -26.79 -2.14 -6.48
C ASN A 169 -28.03 -1.77 -5.67
N LEU A 170 -27.84 -1.22 -4.46
CA LEU A 170 -28.93 -0.77 -3.58
C LEU A 170 -29.50 0.59 -4.02
N GLY A 171 -28.64 1.42 -4.62
CA GLY A 171 -28.97 2.78 -5.06
C GLY A 171 -28.66 3.85 -4.02
N SER A 172 -27.86 3.52 -2.98
CA SER A 172 -27.26 4.49 -2.06
C SER A 172 -26.11 5.25 -2.73
N ASP A 173 -25.56 6.26 -2.05
CA ASP A 173 -24.50 7.13 -2.59
C ASP A 173 -23.15 6.74 -2.01
N PRO A 174 -22.23 6.09 -2.76
CA PRO A 174 -20.94 5.60 -2.27
C PRO A 174 -19.97 6.70 -1.82
N ASN A 175 -20.40 7.93 -1.80
CA ASN A 175 -19.65 9.07 -1.26
C ASN A 175 -20.33 9.72 -0.04
N ASP A 176 -21.45 9.20 0.44
CA ASP A 176 -22.22 9.77 1.57
C ASP A 176 -22.66 8.66 2.54
N ARG A 177 -21.89 8.43 3.58
CA ARG A 177 -22.01 7.40 4.62
C ARG A 177 -23.42 7.15 5.19
N ASP A 178 -24.37 8.03 4.97
CA ASP A 178 -25.74 8.05 5.49
C ASP A 178 -26.61 8.70 4.43
N THR A 179 -26.96 7.90 3.42
CA THR A 179 -27.61 8.39 2.18
C THR A 179 -28.94 9.07 2.44
N ASP A 180 -29.79 8.56 3.34
CA ASP A 180 -31.11 9.10 3.64
C ASP A 180 -31.13 10.09 4.81
N LYS A 181 -30.02 10.18 5.58
CA LYS A 181 -29.75 11.14 6.66
C LYS A 181 -30.63 10.93 7.90
N ASP A 182 -30.90 9.70 8.23
CA ASP A 182 -31.61 9.32 9.46
C ASP A 182 -30.70 9.23 10.69
N GLY A 183 -29.36 9.12 10.48
CA GLY A 183 -28.32 9.05 11.48
C GLY A 183 -27.73 7.65 11.68
N VAL A 184 -28.19 6.67 10.89
CA VAL A 184 -27.56 5.34 10.76
C VAL A 184 -26.73 5.35 9.46
N ILE A 185 -25.57 4.72 9.45
CA ILE A 185 -24.74 4.63 8.26
C ILE A 185 -25.25 3.50 7.36
N ASP A 186 -25.11 3.62 6.03
CA ASP A 186 -25.73 2.72 5.06
C ASP A 186 -25.38 1.25 5.28
N GLY A 187 -24.12 0.95 5.67
CA GLY A 187 -23.68 -0.41 5.98
C GLY A 187 -24.19 -1.00 7.30
N LEU A 188 -24.92 -0.24 8.10
CA LEU A 188 -25.60 -0.71 9.32
C LEU A 188 -27.10 -0.47 9.27
N ASP A 189 -27.61 0.01 8.15
CA ASP A 189 -29.00 0.32 7.90
C ASP A 189 -29.63 -0.75 7.00
N ASP A 190 -30.69 -1.38 7.48
CA ASP A 190 -31.44 -2.33 6.65
C ASP A 190 -32.27 -1.63 5.56
N PHE A 191 -32.45 -0.30 5.67
CA PHE A 191 -33.22 0.54 4.74
C PHE A 191 -32.49 1.84 4.36
N PRO A 192 -31.29 1.81 3.76
CA PRO A 192 -30.41 2.98 3.58
C PRO A 192 -30.96 4.09 2.68
N LEU A 193 -32.21 3.96 2.22
CA LEU A 193 -32.92 4.95 1.39
C LEU A 193 -34.22 5.44 2.02
N ASP A 194 -34.60 4.98 3.22
CA ASP A 194 -35.83 5.39 3.90
C ASP A 194 -35.55 6.01 5.27
N PRO A 195 -35.54 7.35 5.40
CA PRO A 195 -35.17 8.05 6.62
C PRO A 195 -36.15 7.84 7.82
N ASN A 196 -37.06 6.89 7.73
CA ASN A 196 -37.97 6.55 8.81
C ASN A 196 -37.76 5.13 9.32
N GLU A 197 -36.96 4.31 8.63
CA GLU A 197 -36.68 2.93 8.95
C GLU A 197 -35.19 2.68 8.93
N SER A 198 -34.66 1.88 9.82
CA SER A 198 -33.23 1.48 9.85
C SER A 198 -32.96 0.09 10.38
N VAL A 199 -34.00 -0.61 10.84
CA VAL A 199 -33.90 -1.95 11.41
C VAL A 199 -35.03 -2.81 10.88
N ASP A 200 -34.71 -4.07 10.53
CA ASP A 200 -35.62 -5.13 10.15
C ASP A 200 -35.31 -6.34 11.04
N THR A 201 -35.98 -6.42 12.20
CA THR A 201 -35.63 -7.40 13.26
C THR A 201 -35.92 -8.83 12.83
N ASP A 202 -36.94 -9.09 12.03
CA ASP A 202 -37.30 -10.43 11.58
C ASP A 202 -36.87 -10.77 10.13
N GLY A 203 -36.44 -9.77 9.36
CA GLY A 203 -35.91 -9.92 8.01
C GLY A 203 -37.00 -10.13 6.96
N ASP A 204 -38.22 -9.63 7.17
CA ASP A 204 -39.32 -9.80 6.24
C ASP A 204 -39.42 -8.68 5.18
N GLY A 205 -38.60 -7.61 5.34
CA GLY A 205 -38.50 -6.46 4.46
C GLY A 205 -39.45 -5.33 4.81
N ILE A 206 -40.08 -5.35 6.00
CA ILE A 206 -40.82 -4.26 6.61
C ILE A 206 -39.99 -3.76 7.78
N GLY A 207 -39.73 -2.45 7.84
CA GLY A 207 -38.95 -1.90 8.95
C GLY A 207 -39.73 -1.87 10.26
N ASP A 208 -39.02 -2.06 11.37
CA ASP A 208 -39.57 -2.17 12.72
C ASP A 208 -40.54 -1.01 13.09
N ASN A 209 -40.35 0.16 12.53
CA ASN A 209 -41.26 1.31 12.79
C ASN A 209 -42.61 1.18 12.07
N SER A 210 -42.67 0.39 11.00
CA SER A 210 -43.85 0.19 10.16
C SER A 210 -44.46 -1.20 10.33
N ASP A 211 -43.78 -2.10 11.07
CA ASP A 211 -44.24 -3.44 11.36
C ASP A 211 -44.98 -3.48 12.70
N ASP A 212 -46.13 -4.12 12.73
CA ASP A 212 -46.94 -4.29 13.94
C ASP A 212 -46.47 -5.48 14.81
N ASP A 213 -45.60 -6.40 14.28
CA ASP A 213 -45.05 -7.59 14.93
C ASP A 213 -43.60 -7.80 14.49
N ALA A 214 -42.74 -6.79 14.81
CA ALA A 214 -41.39 -6.60 14.30
C ALA A 214 -40.43 -7.80 14.56
N ASP A 215 -40.72 -8.67 15.53
CA ASP A 215 -39.91 -9.89 15.79
C ASP A 215 -40.58 -11.16 15.28
N ASN A 216 -41.76 -11.06 14.63
CA ASN A 216 -42.57 -12.14 14.04
C ASN A 216 -42.84 -13.28 15.03
N ASP A 217 -43.03 -12.97 16.33
CA ASP A 217 -43.29 -13.96 17.38
C ASP A 217 -44.79 -14.31 17.47
N GLY A 218 -45.62 -13.63 16.68
CA GLY A 218 -47.05 -13.82 16.57
C GLY A 218 -47.88 -12.98 17.55
N PHE A 219 -47.26 -11.99 18.20
CA PHE A 219 -47.91 -11.02 19.07
C PHE A 219 -47.53 -9.62 18.58
N LEU A 220 -48.52 -8.74 18.52
CA LEU A 220 -48.27 -7.35 18.11
C LEU A 220 -47.41 -6.62 19.14
N ASP A 221 -46.49 -5.75 18.68
CA ASP A 221 -45.55 -5.01 19.54
C ASP A 221 -46.24 -4.00 20.47
N ASP A 222 -47.43 -3.54 20.11
CA ASP A 222 -48.22 -2.63 20.91
C ASP A 222 -49.11 -3.32 21.94
N GLU A 223 -49.13 -4.66 21.99
CA GLU A 223 -49.95 -5.45 22.92
C GLU A 223 -49.10 -6.16 23.96
N ILE A 224 -49.56 -6.11 25.23
CA ILE A 224 -48.99 -6.87 26.34
C ILE A 224 -49.68 -8.21 26.45
N TYR A 225 -48.97 -9.29 26.22
CA TYR A 225 -49.48 -10.63 26.39
C TYR A 225 -48.97 -11.30 27.65
N VAL A 226 -49.84 -12.06 28.30
CA VAL A 226 -49.51 -12.94 29.40
C VAL A 226 -49.69 -14.38 29.02
N SER A 227 -48.64 -15.19 28.99
CA SER A 227 -48.72 -16.58 28.65
C SER A 227 -49.70 -17.34 29.60
N ALA A 228 -50.75 -17.91 29.04
CA ALA A 228 -52.00 -18.24 29.75
C ALA A 228 -52.03 -19.53 30.55
N LEU A 229 -50.95 -20.30 30.75
CA LEU A 229 -51.03 -21.55 31.49
C LEU A 229 -50.03 -21.66 32.62
N VAL A 230 -50.47 -21.29 33.82
CA VAL A 230 -49.84 -21.73 35.06
C VAL A 230 -50.58 -22.93 35.59
N THR A 231 -49.97 -24.12 35.59
CA THR A 231 -50.51 -25.30 36.27
C THR A 231 -49.96 -25.35 37.70
N PRO A 232 -50.76 -24.99 38.71
CA PRO A 232 -50.28 -25.05 40.08
C PRO A 232 -50.17 -26.53 40.50
N GLY A 233 -49.03 -26.91 41.06
CA GLY A 233 -48.93 -28.16 41.81
C GLY A 233 -48.10 -29.32 41.22
N VAL A 234 -47.32 -29.11 40.19
CA VAL A 234 -46.32 -30.10 39.78
C VAL A 234 -44.97 -29.75 40.40
N VAL A 235 -44.60 -30.46 41.43
CA VAL A 235 -43.30 -30.34 42.10
C VAL A 235 -42.21 -30.75 41.09
N GLY A 236 -41.38 -29.83 40.66
CA GLY A 236 -40.21 -30.05 39.79
C GLY A 236 -40.23 -29.38 38.43
N ASN A 237 -41.30 -28.69 38.02
CA ASN A 237 -41.30 -27.79 36.87
C ASN A 237 -41.51 -26.35 37.37
N GLU A 238 -40.51 -25.52 37.28
CA GLU A 238 -40.67 -24.08 37.47
C GLU A 238 -41.51 -23.56 36.31
N SER A 239 -42.80 -23.41 36.48
CA SER A 239 -43.67 -22.75 35.51
C SER A 239 -43.42 -21.25 35.62
N THR A 240 -42.55 -20.73 34.80
CA THR A 240 -42.36 -19.28 34.65
C THR A 240 -43.38 -18.78 33.64
N TRP A 241 -44.15 -17.76 34.01
CA TRP A 241 -44.86 -16.98 32.99
C TRP A 241 -43.98 -15.87 32.45
N LYS A 242 -44.06 -15.67 31.16
CA LYS A 242 -43.54 -14.49 30.53
C LYS A 242 -44.67 -13.48 30.37
N VAL A 243 -44.39 -12.24 30.63
CA VAL A 243 -45.14 -11.09 30.10
C VAL A 243 -44.36 -10.60 28.92
N ILE A 244 -44.91 -10.79 27.73
CA ILE A 244 -44.29 -10.42 26.47
C ILE A 244 -44.51 -8.94 26.25
N ASN A 245 -43.55 -8.22 25.64
CA ASN A 245 -43.59 -6.79 25.36
C ASN A 245 -43.70 -5.85 26.55
N ILE A 246 -43.49 -6.33 27.79
CA ILE A 246 -43.55 -5.46 29.00
C ILE A 246 -42.40 -4.43 29.00
N GLU A 247 -41.32 -4.72 28.36
CA GLU A 247 -40.16 -3.84 28.17
C GLU A 247 -40.51 -2.54 27.45
N ASN A 248 -41.46 -2.57 26.54
CA ASN A 248 -41.97 -1.41 25.81
C ASN A 248 -42.79 -0.46 26.72
N TYR A 249 -43.15 -0.93 27.95
CA TYR A 249 -43.96 -0.20 28.89
C TYR A 249 -43.24 0.01 30.23
N PRO A 250 -42.24 0.89 30.33
CA PRO A 250 -41.37 1.03 31.51
C PRO A 250 -42.11 1.41 32.83
N ASN A 251 -43.35 1.86 32.73
CA ASN A 251 -44.21 2.19 33.87
C ASN A 251 -45.29 1.15 34.16
N ALA A 252 -45.32 0.03 33.40
CA ALA A 252 -46.27 -1.06 33.60
C ALA A 252 -46.12 -1.67 34.99
N LYS A 253 -47.20 -2.03 35.61
CA LYS A 253 -47.28 -2.72 36.91
C LYS A 253 -48.01 -4.04 36.73
N VAL A 254 -47.33 -5.15 36.96
CA VAL A 254 -47.96 -6.46 37.05
C VAL A 254 -48.45 -6.68 38.44
N SER A 255 -49.75 -6.85 38.60
CA SER A 255 -50.39 -7.17 39.87
C SER A 255 -51.08 -8.53 39.79
N ILE A 256 -50.80 -9.39 40.74
CA ILE A 256 -51.35 -10.75 40.76
C ILE A 256 -52.40 -10.81 41.87
N TYR A 257 -53.60 -11.25 41.53
CA TYR A 257 -54.70 -11.43 42.45
C TYR A 257 -55.15 -12.90 42.44
N ASP A 258 -55.61 -13.39 43.61
CA ASP A 258 -56.33 -14.64 43.62
C ASP A 258 -57.75 -14.44 43.04
N ARG A 259 -58.50 -15.56 42.87
CA ARG A 259 -59.85 -15.50 42.32
C ARG A 259 -60.83 -14.64 43.14
N ASN A 260 -60.47 -14.25 44.36
CA ASN A 260 -61.28 -13.43 45.24
C ASN A 260 -60.83 -11.96 45.29
N GLY A 261 -59.77 -11.58 44.50
CA GLY A 261 -59.32 -10.24 44.42
C GLY A 261 -58.42 -9.74 45.57
N LEU A 262 -57.76 -10.66 46.29
CA LEU A 262 -56.86 -10.44 47.40
C LEU A 262 -55.41 -10.67 47.03
#